data_cadc6b0cb73863e062b9a8e5cdd66c59
#
_entry.id   cadc6b0cb73863e062b9a8e5cdd66c59
#
_cell.length_a   1.000
_cell.length_b   1.000
_cell.length_c   1.000
_cell.angle_alpha   90.00
_cell.angle_beta   90.00
_cell.angle_gamma   90.00
#
_symmetry.space_group_name_H-M   'P 1'
#
loop_
_entity.id
_entity.type
_entity.pdbx_description
1 polymer ?
#
loop_
_entity_poly.entity_id
_entity_poly.type
_entity_poly.pdbx_seq_one_letter_code
_entity_poly.pdbx_strand_id
1 'polypeptide(L)'
;MKIFALALSMAAVQAHAVSAQKLVWEARQQIGRTTAYDPAYSNIGYPMGDVPVHKGVCTDVVIRSLRRQKIDLQQLIHEDMSKNFAAYPKKWGLTQPDRNIDHRRVPNIATYFQRKGYQTHDEKFLAGDIVTWDLGPGLTHIGIVSDRKSAGGEPLILHNIGRGTREENILRRYKITGHYRLPR
;
A
#
# COMPACT_ATOMS: atom_id res chain seq x y z
N MET A 1 23.97 5.40 -49.91
CA MET A 1 23.75 4.59 -48.71
C MET A 1 23.16 5.52 -47.65
N LYS A 2 21.83 5.51 -47.43
CA LYS A 2 21.15 6.37 -46.43
C LYS A 2 21.01 5.57 -45.12
N ILE A 3 21.67 6.00 -44.08
CA ILE A 3 21.60 5.40 -42.75
C ILE A 3 20.35 6.02 -42.06
N PHE A 4 19.30 5.23 -41.87
CA PHE A 4 18.15 5.60 -41.03
C PHE A 4 18.54 5.38 -39.55
N ALA A 5 18.69 6.45 -38.80
CA ALA A 5 18.82 6.39 -37.37
C ALA A 5 17.43 6.16 -36.75
N LEU A 6 17.22 4.99 -36.16
CA LEU A 6 16.02 4.65 -35.41
C LEU A 6 16.11 5.32 -34.03
N ALA A 7 15.37 6.40 -33.83
CA ALA A 7 15.28 7.03 -32.52
C ALA A 7 14.39 6.18 -31.60
N LEU A 8 14.99 5.51 -30.65
CA LEU A 8 14.29 4.75 -29.61
C LEU A 8 13.71 5.75 -28.59
N SER A 9 12.42 6.05 -28.69
CA SER A 9 11.69 6.87 -27.74
C SER A 9 11.54 6.08 -26.42
N MET A 10 12.35 6.37 -25.42
CA MET A 10 12.14 5.93 -24.06
C MET A 10 10.96 6.73 -23.47
N ALA A 11 9.77 6.15 -23.46
CA ALA A 11 8.65 6.71 -22.72
C ALA A 11 9.01 6.66 -21.21
N ALA A 12 9.34 7.81 -20.65
CA ALA A 12 9.51 7.97 -19.21
C ALA A 12 8.15 7.68 -18.55
N VAL A 13 8.08 6.59 -17.76
CA VAL A 13 6.93 6.35 -16.89
C VAL A 13 6.92 7.48 -15.86
N GLN A 14 6.03 8.45 -16.08
CA GLN A 14 5.83 9.52 -15.11
C GLN A 14 5.30 8.92 -13.82
N ALA A 15 6.10 8.98 -12.77
CA ALA A 15 5.64 8.65 -11.42
C ALA A 15 4.52 9.64 -11.07
N HIS A 16 3.30 9.15 -10.88
CA HIS A 16 2.18 9.99 -10.46
C HIS A 16 2.49 10.55 -9.07
N ALA A 17 2.59 11.87 -8.96
CA ALA A 17 2.78 12.55 -7.69
C ALA A 17 1.57 12.28 -6.77
N VAL A 18 1.85 11.89 -5.53
CA VAL A 18 0.83 11.57 -4.51
C VAL A 18 0.65 12.76 -3.59
N SER A 19 -0.57 13.31 -3.53
CA SER A 19 -0.90 14.27 -2.48
C SER A 19 -1.02 13.56 -1.13
N ALA A 20 -0.09 13.83 -0.23
CA ALA A 20 -0.09 13.28 1.12
C ALA A 20 -1.36 13.66 1.90
N GLN A 21 -1.80 14.92 1.78
CA GLN A 21 -3.02 15.43 2.41
C GLN A 21 -4.26 14.67 1.91
N LYS A 22 -4.37 14.47 0.59
CA LYS A 22 -5.46 13.70 0.01
C LYS A 22 -5.42 12.24 0.43
N LEU A 23 -4.23 11.63 0.53
CA LEU A 23 -4.06 10.24 0.98
C LEU A 23 -4.59 10.06 2.41
N VAL A 24 -4.20 10.94 3.33
CA VAL A 24 -4.67 10.96 4.72
C VAL A 24 -6.17 11.20 4.80
N TRP A 25 -6.67 12.17 4.03
CA TRP A 25 -8.10 12.49 4.01
C TRP A 25 -8.94 11.31 3.54
N GLU A 26 -8.56 10.66 2.42
CA GLU A 26 -9.28 9.49 1.86
C GLU A 26 -9.22 8.26 2.79
N ALA A 27 -8.11 8.07 3.49
CA ALA A 27 -8.00 7.03 4.51
C ALA A 27 -8.98 7.28 5.67
N ARG A 28 -9.07 8.53 6.15
CA ARG A 28 -9.96 8.93 7.23
C ARG A 28 -11.44 8.80 6.83
N GLN A 29 -11.81 9.01 5.56
CA GLN A 29 -13.16 8.81 5.07
C GLN A 29 -13.63 7.34 5.14
N GLN A 30 -12.74 6.39 5.36
CA GLN A 30 -13.08 4.98 5.53
C GLN A 30 -13.52 4.65 6.98
N ILE A 31 -13.26 5.53 7.95
CA ILE A 31 -13.73 5.36 9.34
C ILE A 31 -15.27 5.38 9.36
N GLY A 32 -15.88 4.38 10.00
CA GLY A 32 -17.32 4.20 10.03
C GLY A 32 -17.94 3.62 8.75
N ARG A 33 -17.18 3.57 7.63
CA ARG A 33 -17.61 2.94 6.37
C ARG A 33 -17.09 1.51 6.25
N THR A 34 -15.81 1.30 6.55
CA THR A 34 -15.20 -0.03 6.68
C THR A 34 -15.20 -0.40 8.15
N THR A 35 -16.16 -1.21 8.55
CA THR A 35 -16.45 -1.53 9.96
C THR A 35 -16.04 -2.93 10.36
N ALA A 36 -15.68 -3.79 9.39
CA ALA A 36 -15.28 -5.15 9.63
C ALA A 36 -13.89 -5.46 9.05
N TYR A 37 -13.18 -6.40 9.69
CA TYR A 37 -11.95 -7.00 9.18
C TYR A 37 -12.28 -8.34 8.55
N ASP A 38 -12.00 -8.49 7.24
CA ASP A 38 -12.26 -9.72 6.50
C ASP A 38 -11.09 -10.10 5.60
N PRO A 39 -10.26 -11.08 6.00
CA PRO A 39 -9.12 -11.55 5.22
C PRO A 39 -9.49 -12.61 4.18
N ALA A 40 -10.76 -12.97 4.05
CA ALA A 40 -11.20 -14.04 3.15
C ALA A 40 -10.79 -13.75 1.69
N TYR A 41 -10.40 -14.79 0.99
CA TYR A 41 -10.13 -14.71 -0.44
C TYR A 41 -11.43 -14.37 -1.18
N SER A 42 -11.33 -13.44 -2.12
CA SER A 42 -12.46 -13.03 -2.96
C SER A 42 -12.01 -12.91 -4.41
N ASN A 43 -12.81 -13.45 -5.33
CA ASN A 43 -12.63 -13.17 -6.74
C ASN A 43 -13.18 -11.78 -7.03
N ILE A 44 -12.30 -10.85 -7.34
CA ILE A 44 -12.63 -9.44 -7.58
C ILE A 44 -12.29 -9.03 -9.01
N GLY A 45 -12.88 -7.94 -9.49
CA GLY A 45 -12.57 -7.39 -10.81
C GLY A 45 -11.09 -7.03 -10.97
N TYR A 46 -10.66 -6.83 -12.21
CA TYR A 46 -9.31 -6.35 -12.55
C TYR A 46 -9.37 -5.49 -13.82
N PRO A 47 -8.72 -4.30 -13.85
CA PRO A 47 -8.16 -3.58 -12.71
C PRO A 47 -9.25 -3.00 -11.78
N MET A 48 -8.85 -2.31 -10.72
CA MET A 48 -9.74 -1.60 -9.79
C MET A 48 -10.69 -2.49 -8.96
N GLY A 49 -10.42 -3.81 -8.89
CA GLY A 49 -11.24 -4.73 -8.10
C GLY A 49 -11.17 -4.46 -6.59
N ASP A 50 -12.31 -4.49 -5.91
CA ASP A 50 -12.41 -4.27 -4.47
C ASP A 50 -13.39 -5.25 -3.83
N VAL A 51 -13.25 -5.47 -2.54
CA VAL A 51 -14.26 -6.12 -1.71
C VAL A 51 -15.31 -5.10 -1.28
N PRO A 52 -16.51 -5.52 -0.83
CA PRO A 52 -17.54 -4.59 -0.34
C PRO A 52 -16.99 -3.60 0.69
N VAL A 53 -17.37 -2.32 0.55
CA VAL A 53 -16.77 -1.19 1.30
C VAL A 53 -16.86 -1.33 2.83
N HIS A 54 -17.90 -2.02 3.33
CA HIS A 54 -18.11 -2.21 4.78
C HIS A 54 -17.09 -3.17 5.41
N LYS A 55 -16.32 -3.90 4.60
CA LYS A 55 -15.30 -4.84 5.07
C LYS A 55 -13.97 -4.66 4.33
N GLY A 56 -12.89 -5.17 4.91
CA GLY A 56 -11.56 -5.11 4.32
C GLY A 56 -10.49 -5.49 5.31
N VAL A 57 -9.21 -5.41 4.88
CA VAL A 57 -8.04 -5.62 5.72
C VAL A 57 -7.18 -4.35 5.76
N CYS A 58 -6.05 -4.39 6.44
CA CYS A 58 -5.16 -3.22 6.58
C CYS A 58 -4.69 -2.65 5.24
N THR A 59 -4.41 -3.50 4.26
CA THR A 59 -3.99 -3.06 2.91
C THR A 59 -5.09 -2.34 2.16
N ASP A 60 -6.37 -2.69 2.37
CA ASP A 60 -7.49 -2.04 1.69
C ASP A 60 -7.62 -0.55 2.06
N VAL A 61 -7.19 -0.16 3.28
CA VAL A 61 -7.12 1.25 3.67
C VAL A 61 -6.17 2.02 2.76
N VAL A 62 -4.99 1.48 2.50
CA VAL A 62 -3.97 2.08 1.62
C VAL A 62 -4.42 2.06 0.17
N ILE A 63 -4.88 0.90 -0.31
CA ILE A 63 -5.32 0.67 -1.70
C ILE A 63 -6.43 1.65 -2.08
N ARG A 64 -7.49 1.72 -1.28
CA ARG A 64 -8.63 2.60 -1.52
C ARG A 64 -8.25 4.07 -1.52
N SER A 65 -7.36 4.47 -0.61
CA SER A 65 -6.88 5.86 -0.53
C SER A 65 -6.07 6.26 -1.76
N LEU A 66 -5.22 5.38 -2.28
CA LEU A 66 -4.44 5.60 -3.50
C LEU A 66 -5.32 5.61 -4.75
N ARG A 67 -6.34 4.76 -4.83
CA ARG A 67 -7.30 4.74 -5.95
C ARG A 67 -8.03 6.06 -6.14
N ARG A 68 -8.31 6.79 -5.05
CA ARG A 68 -8.88 8.14 -5.13
C ARG A 68 -7.95 9.15 -5.78
N GLN A 69 -6.69 8.79 -5.94
CA GLN A 69 -5.68 9.56 -6.67
C GLN A 69 -5.31 8.89 -8.01
N LYS A 70 -6.14 7.97 -8.52
CA LYS A 70 -5.95 7.24 -9.79
C LYS A 70 -4.73 6.30 -9.77
N ILE A 71 -4.33 5.84 -8.60
CA ILE A 71 -3.22 4.88 -8.42
C ILE A 71 -3.81 3.55 -7.97
N ASP A 72 -3.79 2.55 -8.85
CA ASP A 72 -4.31 1.21 -8.56
C ASP A 72 -3.18 0.25 -8.22
N LEU A 73 -2.98 -0.02 -6.91
CA LEU A 73 -1.98 -0.98 -6.45
C LEU A 73 -2.25 -2.40 -6.94
N GLN A 74 -3.51 -2.78 -7.22
CA GLN A 74 -3.82 -4.08 -7.77
C GLN A 74 -3.14 -4.27 -9.12
N GLN A 75 -3.33 -3.30 -10.02
CA GLN A 75 -2.73 -3.33 -11.35
C GLN A 75 -1.20 -3.23 -11.27
N LEU A 76 -0.69 -2.24 -10.55
CA LEU A 76 0.75 -1.97 -10.47
C LEU A 76 1.54 -3.13 -9.89
N ILE A 77 1.03 -3.77 -8.83
CA ILE A 77 1.70 -4.92 -8.21
C ILE A 77 1.60 -6.15 -9.12
N HIS A 78 0.42 -6.41 -9.71
CA HIS A 78 0.25 -7.54 -10.62
C HIS A 78 1.17 -7.45 -11.84
N GLU A 79 1.29 -6.27 -12.45
CA GLU A 79 2.19 -6.05 -13.59
C GLU A 79 3.67 -6.18 -13.22
N ASP A 80 4.08 -5.66 -12.05
CA ASP A 80 5.47 -5.81 -11.58
C ASP A 80 5.78 -7.26 -11.20
N MET A 81 4.86 -7.96 -10.50
CA MET A 81 5.00 -9.38 -10.16
C MET A 81 5.06 -10.27 -11.40
N SER A 82 4.25 -9.98 -12.43
CA SER A 82 4.26 -10.75 -13.68
C SER A 82 5.62 -10.74 -14.38
N LYS A 83 6.37 -9.66 -14.23
CA LYS A 83 7.72 -9.50 -14.80
C LYS A 83 8.83 -9.93 -13.86
N ASN A 84 8.60 -9.92 -12.56
CA ASN A 84 9.61 -10.04 -11.51
C ASN A 84 9.16 -10.96 -10.37
N PHE A 85 8.43 -12.03 -10.64
CA PHE A 85 7.82 -12.87 -9.61
C PHE A 85 8.82 -13.42 -8.59
N ALA A 86 10.06 -13.71 -9.03
CA ALA A 86 11.13 -14.21 -8.15
C ALA A 86 11.55 -13.21 -7.07
N ALA A 87 11.34 -11.91 -7.28
CA ALA A 87 11.67 -10.86 -6.31
C ALA A 87 10.66 -10.75 -5.15
N TYR A 88 9.49 -11.38 -5.28
CA TYR A 88 8.43 -11.30 -4.29
C TYR A 88 8.46 -12.49 -3.31
N PRO A 89 7.96 -12.30 -2.07
CA PRO A 89 7.95 -13.35 -1.05
C PRO A 89 7.12 -14.57 -1.47
N LYS A 90 7.69 -15.76 -1.31
CA LYS A 90 7.05 -17.05 -1.66
C LYS A 90 6.34 -17.71 -0.48
N LYS A 91 5.65 -16.93 0.35
CA LYS A 91 5.06 -17.40 1.59
C LYS A 91 3.77 -18.24 1.40
N TRP A 92 3.12 -18.17 0.24
CA TRP A 92 1.78 -18.73 0.04
C TRP A 92 1.74 -19.85 -0.99
N GLY A 93 2.91 -20.39 -1.37
CA GLY A 93 3.01 -21.50 -2.29
C GLY A 93 2.57 -21.20 -3.73
N LEU A 94 2.41 -19.94 -4.09
CA LEU A 94 2.04 -19.55 -5.45
C LEU A 94 3.23 -19.74 -6.40
N THR A 95 2.93 -20.22 -7.60
CA THR A 95 3.88 -20.36 -8.72
C THR A 95 3.77 -19.21 -9.73
N GLN A 96 2.70 -18.43 -9.64
CA GLN A 96 2.40 -17.28 -10.49
C GLN A 96 1.65 -16.20 -9.72
N PRO A 97 1.62 -14.94 -10.20
CA PRO A 97 0.85 -13.88 -9.56
C PRO A 97 -0.66 -14.16 -9.55
N ASP A 98 -1.31 -13.76 -8.46
CA ASP A 98 -2.77 -13.80 -8.32
C ASP A 98 -3.31 -12.38 -8.15
N ARG A 99 -3.95 -11.87 -9.20
CA ARG A 99 -4.51 -10.51 -9.26
C ARG A 99 -5.60 -10.24 -8.22
N ASN A 100 -6.20 -11.27 -7.62
CA ASN A 100 -7.26 -11.11 -6.63
C ASN A 100 -6.72 -10.81 -5.23
N ILE A 101 -5.48 -11.25 -4.91
CA ILE A 101 -4.99 -11.21 -3.52
C ILE A 101 -3.60 -10.57 -3.36
N ASP A 102 -2.75 -10.55 -4.38
CA ASP A 102 -1.35 -10.16 -4.22
C ASP A 102 -1.19 -8.72 -3.70
N HIS A 103 -1.99 -7.79 -4.18
CA HIS A 103 -2.01 -6.40 -3.70
C HIS A 103 -2.59 -6.24 -2.28
N ARG A 104 -3.28 -7.25 -1.76
CA ARG A 104 -3.83 -7.28 -0.39
C ARG A 104 -2.88 -7.92 0.62
N ARG A 105 -1.67 -8.29 0.21
CA ARG A 105 -0.61 -8.86 1.05
C ARG A 105 0.43 -7.82 1.39
N VAL A 106 0.58 -7.49 2.67
CA VAL A 106 1.55 -6.48 3.15
C VAL A 106 2.97 -6.71 2.62
N PRO A 107 3.54 -7.93 2.66
CA PRO A 107 4.88 -8.16 2.13
C PRO A 107 5.03 -7.85 0.65
N ASN A 108 3.98 -8.06 -0.16
CA ASN A 108 4.02 -7.75 -1.59
C ASN A 108 4.01 -6.24 -1.83
N ILE A 109 3.17 -5.48 -1.10
CA ILE A 109 3.17 -4.01 -1.15
C ILE A 109 4.54 -3.47 -0.72
N ALA A 110 5.11 -3.98 0.37
CA ALA A 110 6.43 -3.59 0.86
C ALA A 110 7.51 -3.83 -0.21
N THR A 111 7.52 -5.02 -0.82
CA THR A 111 8.46 -5.35 -1.90
C THR A 111 8.28 -4.42 -3.10
N TYR A 112 7.04 -4.15 -3.51
CA TYR A 112 6.76 -3.22 -4.60
C TYR A 112 7.30 -1.82 -4.30
N PHE A 113 7.04 -1.27 -3.11
CA PHE A 113 7.53 0.05 -2.72
C PHE A 113 9.05 0.12 -2.64
N GLN A 114 9.71 -0.92 -2.12
CA GLN A 114 11.18 -1.03 -2.12
C GLN A 114 11.74 -1.02 -3.54
N ARG A 115 11.19 -1.82 -4.44
CA ARG A 115 11.60 -1.91 -5.84
C ARG A 115 11.41 -0.59 -6.61
N LYS A 116 10.42 0.21 -6.21
CA LYS A 116 10.18 1.56 -6.77
C LYS A 116 11.01 2.66 -6.10
N GLY A 117 11.85 2.32 -5.12
CA GLY A 117 12.69 3.30 -4.42
C GLY A 117 11.91 4.21 -3.47
N TYR A 118 10.74 3.78 -2.99
CA TYR A 118 9.91 4.58 -2.08
C TYR A 118 10.27 4.38 -0.61
N GLN A 119 11.14 3.41 -0.30
CA GLN A 119 11.61 3.21 1.06
C GLN A 119 12.44 4.40 1.52
N THR A 120 12.19 4.85 2.74
CA THR A 120 12.97 5.91 3.40
C THR A 120 13.51 5.41 4.73
N HIS A 121 14.67 5.95 5.13
CA HIS A 121 15.28 5.74 6.44
C HIS A 121 15.19 7.00 7.31
N ASP A 122 14.34 7.95 6.91
CA ASP A 122 14.09 9.17 7.70
C ASP A 122 13.47 8.79 9.05
N GLU A 123 13.99 9.38 10.12
CA GLU A 123 13.45 9.16 11.48
C GLU A 123 12.10 9.87 11.69
N LYS A 124 11.80 10.87 10.85
CA LYS A 124 10.56 11.63 10.90
C LYS A 124 9.48 10.95 10.05
N PHE A 125 8.41 10.56 10.70
CA PHE A 125 7.18 10.09 10.06
C PHE A 125 6.30 11.29 9.71
N LEU A 126 6.15 11.54 8.42
CA LEU A 126 5.35 12.65 7.88
C LEU A 126 3.95 12.16 7.51
N ALA A 127 2.96 13.05 7.59
CA ALA A 127 1.60 12.75 7.14
C ALA A 127 1.60 12.22 5.70
N GLY A 128 0.91 11.11 5.47
CA GLY A 128 0.85 10.40 4.20
C GLY A 128 1.98 9.41 3.95
N ASP A 129 2.96 9.29 4.86
CA ASP A 129 3.90 8.17 4.81
C ASP A 129 3.16 6.86 5.08
N ILE A 130 3.65 5.77 4.51
CA ILE A 130 3.11 4.42 4.71
C ILE A 130 4.10 3.64 5.56
N VAL A 131 3.60 2.95 6.57
CA VAL A 131 4.43 2.18 7.50
C VAL A 131 3.94 0.74 7.52
N THR A 132 4.88 -0.20 7.65
CA THR A 132 4.60 -1.62 7.85
C THR A 132 5.17 -2.10 9.16
N TRP A 133 4.49 -3.08 9.77
CA TRP A 133 4.87 -3.67 11.07
C TRP A 133 4.84 -5.19 11.03
N ASP A 134 5.62 -5.78 11.92
CA ASP A 134 5.50 -7.15 12.40
C ASP A 134 4.69 -7.14 13.71
N LEU A 135 3.54 -7.82 13.72
CA LEU A 135 2.66 -7.94 14.88
C LEU A 135 2.95 -9.18 15.74
N GLY A 136 3.93 -9.99 15.34
CA GLY A 136 4.22 -11.29 15.92
C GLY A 136 4.12 -12.43 14.89
N PRO A 137 4.23 -13.69 15.27
CA PRO A 137 4.49 -14.81 14.38
C PRO A 137 3.63 -14.83 13.11
N GLY A 138 4.25 -14.48 11.98
CA GLY A 138 3.62 -14.52 10.66
C GLY A 138 2.63 -13.39 10.34
N LEU A 139 2.31 -12.52 11.29
CA LEU A 139 1.34 -11.44 11.12
C LEU A 139 2.04 -10.14 10.73
N THR A 140 1.64 -9.59 9.60
CA THR A 140 2.14 -8.30 9.09
C THR A 140 1.01 -7.27 9.05
N HIS A 141 1.36 -6.01 9.20
CA HIS A 141 0.41 -4.91 9.21
C HIS A 141 0.92 -3.72 8.39
N ILE A 142 -0.01 -2.87 7.92
CA ILE A 142 0.28 -1.65 7.17
C ILE A 142 -0.72 -0.56 7.54
N GLY A 143 -0.27 0.70 7.49
CA GLY A 143 -1.12 1.85 7.72
C GLY A 143 -0.53 3.12 7.14
N ILE A 144 -1.30 4.20 7.20
CA ILE A 144 -0.94 5.54 6.71
C ILE A 144 -0.74 6.44 7.91
N VAL A 145 0.39 7.16 7.94
CA VAL A 145 0.68 8.18 8.95
C VAL A 145 -0.30 9.35 8.79
N SER A 146 -0.99 9.67 9.87
CA SER A 146 -1.96 10.76 9.93
C SER A 146 -1.27 12.13 10.08
N ASP A 147 -2.01 13.19 9.76
CA ASP A 147 -1.70 14.59 10.08
C ASP A 147 -2.05 14.96 11.54
N ARG A 148 -2.74 14.04 12.27
CA ARG A 148 -3.07 14.20 13.69
C ARG A 148 -2.08 13.48 14.58
N LYS A 149 -1.94 13.99 15.80
CA LYS A 149 -1.03 13.45 16.82
C LYS A 149 -1.79 13.05 18.07
N SER A 150 -1.21 12.10 18.80
CA SER A 150 -1.62 11.77 20.16
C SER A 150 -1.28 12.90 21.12
N ALA A 151 -1.79 12.84 22.35
CA ALA A 151 -1.43 13.76 23.43
C ALA A 151 0.09 13.81 23.70
N GLY A 152 0.80 12.71 23.45
CA GLY A 152 2.26 12.61 23.57
C GLY A 152 3.04 13.12 22.35
N GLY A 153 2.38 13.68 21.33
CA GLY A 153 3.03 14.24 20.15
C GLY A 153 3.35 13.23 19.04
N GLU A 154 3.10 11.91 19.25
CA GLU A 154 3.31 10.88 18.24
C GLU A 154 2.23 10.96 17.14
N PRO A 155 2.57 10.83 15.86
CA PRO A 155 1.58 10.74 14.78
C PRO A 155 0.63 9.56 14.99
N LEU A 156 -0.66 9.77 14.75
CA LEU A 156 -1.64 8.69 14.68
C LEU A 156 -1.50 7.93 13.37
N ILE A 157 -2.05 6.73 13.35
CA ILE A 157 -2.06 5.86 12.17
C ILE A 157 -3.48 5.56 11.73
N LEU A 158 -3.76 5.72 10.46
CA LEU A 158 -4.99 5.29 9.80
C LEU A 158 -4.81 3.87 9.28
N HIS A 159 -5.54 2.92 9.84
CA HIS A 159 -5.37 1.49 9.57
C HIS A 159 -6.64 0.68 9.88
N ASN A 160 -6.61 -0.64 9.60
CA ASN A 160 -7.59 -1.62 10.06
C ASN A 160 -6.86 -2.85 10.63
N ILE A 161 -6.95 -3.06 11.94
CA ILE A 161 -6.30 -4.18 12.67
C ILE A 161 -7.32 -5.12 13.33
N GLY A 162 -8.52 -5.30 12.74
CA GLY A 162 -9.50 -6.27 13.23
C GLY A 162 -10.90 -5.71 13.52
N ARG A 163 -11.05 -4.39 13.62
CA ARG A 163 -12.34 -3.75 14.01
C ARG A 163 -12.78 -2.63 13.07
N GLY A 164 -12.46 -2.75 11.78
CA GLY A 164 -12.70 -1.70 10.81
C GLY A 164 -11.63 -0.62 10.82
N THR A 165 -11.77 0.36 9.92
CA THR A 165 -10.80 1.46 9.78
C THR A 165 -10.86 2.40 10.99
N ARG A 166 -9.69 2.72 11.55
CA ARG A 166 -9.52 3.59 12.71
C ARG A 166 -8.30 4.47 12.56
N GLU A 167 -8.25 5.53 13.37
CA GLU A 167 -7.12 6.43 13.54
C GLU A 167 -6.63 6.30 14.98
N GLU A 168 -5.50 5.62 15.20
CA GLU A 168 -5.05 5.19 16.53
C GLU A 168 -3.56 5.45 16.74
N ASN A 169 -3.13 5.58 18.02
CA ASN A 169 -1.73 5.73 18.38
C ASN A 169 -1.05 4.36 18.44
N ILE A 170 -0.60 3.87 17.32
CA ILE A 170 0.08 2.56 17.22
C ILE A 170 1.46 2.63 16.57
N LEU A 171 1.94 3.80 16.18
CA LEU A 171 3.19 3.94 15.40
C LEU A 171 4.36 3.17 16.03
N ARG A 172 4.54 3.28 17.33
CA ARG A 172 5.62 2.63 18.09
C ARG A 172 5.20 1.37 18.85
N ARG A 173 3.95 0.93 18.68
CA ARG A 173 3.41 -0.21 19.44
C ARG A 173 3.96 -1.55 19.01
N TYR A 174 4.35 -1.68 17.74
CA TYR A 174 4.84 -2.91 17.15
C TYR A 174 6.19 -2.65 16.45
N LYS A 175 6.91 -3.73 16.11
CA LYS A 175 8.17 -3.64 15.39
C LYS A 175 7.93 -3.11 13.96
N ILE A 176 8.44 -1.93 13.66
CA ILE A 176 8.39 -1.36 12.30
C ILE A 176 9.31 -2.19 11.40
N THR A 177 8.78 -2.60 10.23
CA THR A 177 9.49 -3.37 9.21
C THR A 177 9.73 -2.60 7.93
N GLY A 178 9.07 -1.47 7.75
CA GLY A 178 9.28 -0.58 6.60
C GLY A 178 8.65 0.78 6.80
N HIS A 179 9.28 1.80 6.21
CA HIS A 179 8.80 3.18 6.16
C HIS A 179 8.92 3.65 4.70
N TYR A 180 7.83 4.08 4.13
CA TYR A 180 7.75 4.42 2.71
C TYR A 180 7.15 5.80 2.52
N ARG A 181 7.78 6.58 1.64
CA ARG A 181 7.32 7.90 1.22
C ARG A 181 7.16 7.90 -0.29
N LEU A 182 5.91 8.01 -0.75
CA LEU A 182 5.64 8.04 -2.19
C LEU A 182 6.03 9.40 -2.77
N PRO A 183 6.34 9.49 -4.08
CA PRO A 183 6.65 10.76 -4.77
C PRO A 183 5.52 11.77 -4.58
N ARG A 184 5.91 13.01 -4.28
CA ARG A 184 5.01 14.16 -4.02
C ARG A 184 5.08 15.18 -5.12
#